data_808bad4a58211d9531c4b5d55cddbd77
#
_entry.id   808bad4a58211d9531c4b5d55cddbd77
#
_cell.length_a   1.000
_cell.length_b   1.000
_cell.length_c   1.000
_cell.angle_alpha   90.00
_cell.angle_beta   90.00
_cell.angle_gamma   90.00
#
_symmetry.space_group_name_H-M   'P 1'
#
loop_
_entity.id
_entity.type
_entity.pdbx_description
1 polymer ?
#
loop_
_entity_poly.entity_id
_entity_poly.type
_entity_poly.pdbx_seq_one_letter_code
_entity_poly.pdbx_strand_id
1 'polypeptide(L)'
;MQEHLPEEPRVILAQQIEAVNHIYRDKESGEVNLYTPRHKPPPCFPNQRLEALWCTVHYRVPHLPERLKMRIYLVRGEIFTLAFGKVYRQIARENEVHIERVVFHTDVMEPVSEPFPSFEGGGADLLGSLPAWCIALGRRWAIEQVLPPLSPEEQQHRLQAIEASLPADYLNLVRVCEGFQIGDAVVLGLSEVREVWLSSGAYYILTERGGGFLGVREGEQEGRVYYLHHEYPEPCATFGTFAEALEHLLTRPELP
;
A
#
# COMPACT_ATOMS: atom_id res chain seq x y z
N MET A 1 15.33 -17.60 -12.33
CA MET A 1 13.87 -17.53 -12.17
C MET A 1 13.12 -17.57 -13.51
N GLN A 2 13.50 -16.76 -14.50
CA GLN A 2 12.86 -16.76 -15.82
C GLN A 2 12.90 -18.12 -16.54
N GLU A 3 13.96 -18.90 -16.37
CA GLU A 3 14.11 -20.23 -16.98
C GLU A 3 13.13 -21.28 -16.45
N HIS A 4 12.49 -21.04 -15.31
CA HIS A 4 11.52 -21.94 -14.69
C HIS A 4 10.05 -21.58 -15.02
N LEU A 5 9.83 -20.54 -15.79
CA LEU A 5 8.50 -20.08 -16.21
C LEU A 5 8.16 -20.49 -17.63
N PRO A 6 6.91 -20.82 -17.94
CA PRO A 6 6.42 -20.86 -19.31
C PRO A 6 6.69 -19.55 -20.04
N GLU A 7 6.59 -19.58 -21.38
CA GLU A 7 6.98 -18.42 -22.21
C GLU A 7 6.18 -17.16 -21.91
N GLU A 8 4.86 -17.28 -21.83
CA GLU A 8 3.97 -16.12 -21.65
C GLU A 8 4.20 -15.38 -20.32
N PRO A 9 4.16 -16.02 -19.13
CA PRO A 9 4.46 -15.32 -17.87
C PRO A 9 5.91 -14.84 -17.81
N ARG A 10 6.85 -15.47 -18.50
CA ARG A 10 8.23 -15.01 -18.59
C ARG A 10 8.36 -13.67 -19.33
N VAL A 11 7.59 -13.49 -20.41
CA VAL A 11 7.57 -12.24 -21.18
C VAL A 11 6.99 -11.10 -20.34
N ILE A 12 5.87 -11.34 -19.68
CA ILE A 12 5.24 -10.35 -18.77
C ILE A 12 6.22 -9.95 -17.67
N LEU A 13 6.84 -10.92 -17.00
CA LEU A 13 7.83 -10.70 -15.96
C LEU A 13 9.00 -9.83 -16.45
N ALA A 14 9.54 -10.15 -17.63
CA ALA A 14 10.66 -9.40 -18.19
C ALA A 14 10.28 -7.94 -18.44
N GLN A 15 9.09 -7.69 -18.98
CA GLN A 15 8.59 -6.33 -19.22
C GLN A 15 8.32 -5.56 -17.92
N GLN A 16 7.82 -6.23 -16.88
CA GLN A 16 7.65 -5.61 -15.58
C GLN A 16 8.99 -5.21 -14.94
N ILE A 17 9.99 -6.11 -14.99
CA ILE A 17 11.34 -5.81 -14.48
C ILE A 17 11.98 -4.65 -15.25
N GLU A 18 11.84 -4.62 -16.57
CA GLU A 18 12.37 -3.53 -17.42
C GLU A 18 11.69 -2.19 -17.13
N ALA A 19 10.42 -2.21 -16.75
CA ALA A 19 9.66 -1.02 -16.43
C ALA A 19 9.94 -0.45 -15.03
N VAL A 20 10.63 -1.19 -14.14
CA VAL A 20 10.96 -0.70 -12.79
C VAL A 20 11.83 0.54 -12.91
N ASN A 21 11.32 1.68 -12.45
CA ASN A 21 12.01 2.96 -12.47
C ASN A 21 12.46 3.44 -11.09
N HIS A 22 11.89 2.86 -10.04
CA HIS A 22 12.26 3.17 -8.66
C HIS A 22 12.30 1.92 -7.80
N ILE A 23 13.27 1.83 -6.88
CA ILE A 23 13.46 0.73 -5.95
C ILE A 23 13.57 1.30 -4.54
N TYR A 24 12.59 1.01 -3.72
CA TYR A 24 12.63 1.32 -2.29
C TYR A 24 13.15 0.12 -1.51
N ARG A 25 14.07 0.36 -0.58
CA ARG A 25 14.69 -0.66 0.27
C ARG A 25 14.39 -0.38 1.72
N ASP A 26 13.56 -1.19 2.32
CA ASP A 26 13.39 -1.18 3.76
C ASP A 26 14.48 -2.04 4.42
N LYS A 27 15.36 -1.38 5.16
CA LYS A 27 16.48 -2.05 5.82
C LYS A 27 16.07 -2.78 7.09
N GLU A 28 14.91 -2.45 7.66
CA GLU A 28 14.44 -3.03 8.92
C GLU A 28 13.64 -4.31 8.68
N SER A 29 12.65 -4.27 7.80
CA SER A 29 11.90 -5.45 7.39
C SER A 29 12.69 -6.39 6.48
N GLY A 30 13.70 -5.87 5.78
CA GLY A 30 14.44 -6.61 4.76
C GLY A 30 13.63 -6.78 3.48
N GLU A 31 12.81 -5.82 3.17
CA GLU A 31 11.98 -5.78 1.97
C GLU A 31 12.53 -4.81 0.92
N VAL A 32 12.29 -5.15 -0.32
CA VAL A 32 12.60 -4.32 -1.49
C VAL A 32 11.33 -4.17 -2.30
N ASN A 33 10.79 -2.96 -2.36
CA ASN A 33 9.62 -2.64 -3.14
C ASN A 33 10.02 -2.08 -4.50
N LEU A 34 9.36 -2.57 -5.55
CA LEU A 34 9.61 -2.23 -6.93
C LEU A 34 8.47 -1.36 -7.44
N TYR A 35 8.78 -0.22 -8.02
CA TYR A 35 7.80 0.71 -8.56
C TYR A 35 7.95 0.85 -10.05
N THR A 36 6.81 0.90 -10.73
CA THR A 36 6.69 1.12 -12.18
C THR A 36 6.02 2.46 -12.46
N PRO A 37 6.30 3.11 -13.61
CA PRO A 37 5.70 4.39 -13.92
C PRO A 37 4.21 4.24 -14.25
N ARG A 38 3.34 4.94 -13.54
CA ARG A 38 1.87 4.87 -13.71
C ARG A 38 1.38 5.33 -15.09
N HIS A 39 2.08 6.29 -15.69
CA HIS A 39 1.71 6.82 -17.02
C HIS A 39 1.98 5.83 -18.16
N LYS A 40 2.75 4.79 -17.89
CA LYS A 40 3.06 3.70 -18.83
C LYS A 40 3.21 2.40 -18.04
N PRO A 41 2.11 1.86 -17.49
CA PRO A 41 2.19 0.63 -16.71
C PRO A 41 2.66 -0.52 -17.59
N PRO A 42 3.47 -1.44 -17.07
CA PRO A 42 3.82 -2.66 -17.77
C PRO A 42 2.59 -3.58 -17.87
N PRO A 43 2.63 -4.60 -18.72
CA PRO A 43 1.58 -5.62 -18.74
C PRO A 43 1.53 -6.34 -17.39
N CYS A 44 0.31 -6.50 -16.86
CA CYS A 44 0.06 -7.21 -15.62
C CYS A 44 -0.22 -8.69 -15.88
N PHE A 45 0.07 -9.54 -14.89
CA PHE A 45 -0.43 -10.91 -14.89
C PHE A 45 -1.97 -10.91 -14.80
N PRO A 46 -2.66 -11.91 -15.40
CA PRO A 46 -4.10 -12.06 -15.30
C PRO A 46 -4.62 -12.20 -13.87
N ASN A 47 -3.82 -12.72 -12.95
CA ASN A 47 -4.14 -12.79 -11.54
C ASN A 47 -3.97 -11.41 -10.89
N GLN A 48 -5.09 -10.70 -10.69
CA GLN A 48 -5.12 -9.34 -10.16
C GLN A 48 -5.59 -9.28 -8.70
N ARG A 49 -5.15 -10.23 -7.88
CA ARG A 49 -5.35 -10.13 -6.43
C ARG A 49 -4.69 -8.86 -5.88
N LEU A 50 -5.28 -8.28 -4.84
CA LEU A 50 -4.73 -7.11 -4.16
C LEU A 50 -3.29 -7.35 -3.71
N GLU A 51 -3.06 -8.53 -3.12
CA GLU A 51 -1.74 -9.03 -2.78
C GLU A 51 -1.72 -10.55 -2.91
N ALA A 52 -0.69 -11.10 -3.52
CA ALA A 52 -0.50 -12.54 -3.62
C ALA A 52 0.97 -12.93 -3.43
N LEU A 53 1.24 -13.89 -2.57
CA LEU A 53 2.54 -14.55 -2.55
C LEU A 53 2.68 -15.37 -3.83
N TRP A 54 3.44 -14.87 -4.78
CA TRP A 54 3.66 -15.54 -6.06
C TRP A 54 4.58 -16.73 -5.91
N CYS A 55 5.80 -16.48 -5.43
CA CYS A 55 6.75 -17.57 -5.26
C CYS A 55 7.72 -17.36 -4.10
N THR A 56 8.33 -18.46 -3.68
CA THR A 56 9.48 -18.48 -2.78
C THR A 56 10.70 -18.96 -3.54
N VAL A 57 11.74 -18.14 -3.58
CA VAL A 57 13.03 -18.47 -4.18
C VAL A 57 13.97 -18.95 -3.06
N HIS A 58 14.47 -20.16 -3.19
CA HIS A 58 15.53 -20.69 -2.34
C HIS A 58 16.88 -20.47 -3.04
N TYR A 59 17.81 -19.86 -2.35
CA TYR A 59 19.09 -19.52 -2.95
C TYR A 59 20.23 -19.63 -1.93
N ARG A 60 21.45 -19.66 -2.44
CA ARG A 60 22.69 -19.58 -1.66
C ARG A 60 23.52 -18.40 -2.08
N VAL A 61 24.24 -17.89 -1.13
CA VAL A 61 25.28 -16.88 -1.29
C VAL A 61 26.59 -17.51 -0.87
N PRO A 62 27.67 -17.38 -1.64
CA PRO A 62 28.92 -18.15 -1.41
C PRO A 62 29.50 -18.06 -0.01
N HIS A 63 29.31 -16.93 0.66
CA HIS A 63 29.89 -16.68 1.98
C HIS A 63 28.95 -17.00 3.16
N LEU A 64 27.72 -17.44 2.88
CA LEU A 64 26.76 -17.80 3.91
C LEU A 64 26.51 -19.31 3.89
N PRO A 65 26.71 -20.01 5.04
CA PRO A 65 26.52 -21.45 5.09
C PRO A 65 25.07 -21.90 4.96
N GLU A 66 24.14 -20.98 5.23
CA GLU A 66 22.72 -21.29 5.28
C GLU A 66 22.04 -21.08 3.93
N ARG A 67 21.02 -21.92 3.66
CA ARG A 67 20.09 -21.71 2.55
C ARG A 67 19.17 -20.56 2.90
N LEU A 68 19.09 -19.58 2.03
CA LEU A 68 18.30 -18.39 2.19
C LEU A 68 16.99 -18.49 1.42
N LYS A 69 16.02 -17.67 1.81
CA LYS A 69 14.70 -17.58 1.17
C LYS A 69 14.37 -16.13 0.85
N MET A 70 13.89 -15.91 -0.35
CA MET A 70 13.27 -14.67 -0.78
C MET A 70 11.83 -14.97 -1.17
N ARG A 71 10.88 -14.21 -0.66
CA ARG A 71 9.49 -14.27 -1.08
C ARG A 71 9.20 -13.15 -2.06
N ILE A 72 8.47 -13.46 -3.11
CA ILE A 72 8.07 -12.48 -4.12
C ILE A 72 6.57 -12.33 -4.07
N TYR A 73 6.11 -11.11 -3.84
CA TYR A 73 4.71 -10.75 -3.79
C TYR A 73 4.33 -9.97 -5.04
N LEU A 74 3.14 -10.24 -5.54
CA LEU A 74 2.47 -9.48 -6.57
C LEU A 74 1.41 -8.60 -5.92
N VAL A 75 1.26 -7.41 -6.45
CA VAL A 75 0.14 -6.51 -6.16
C VAL A 75 -0.56 -6.24 -7.49
N ARG A 76 -1.82 -6.65 -7.61
CA ARG A 76 -2.63 -6.49 -8.84
C ARG A 76 -1.95 -7.02 -10.11
N GLY A 77 -1.28 -8.15 -10.01
CA GLY A 77 -0.60 -8.77 -11.16
C GLY A 77 0.75 -8.12 -11.53
N GLU A 78 1.25 -7.17 -10.76
CA GLU A 78 2.59 -6.61 -10.90
C GLU A 78 3.51 -7.14 -9.80
N ILE A 79 4.79 -7.37 -10.13
CA ILE A 79 5.80 -7.62 -9.09
C ILE A 79 5.97 -6.35 -8.28
N PHE A 80 5.79 -6.48 -6.98
CA PHE A 80 5.87 -5.33 -6.10
C PHE A 80 6.89 -5.51 -4.97
N THR A 81 6.85 -6.59 -4.20
CA THR A 81 7.73 -6.77 -3.04
C THR A 81 8.60 -8.00 -3.16
N LEU A 82 9.91 -7.81 -2.88
CA LEU A 82 10.89 -8.87 -2.67
C LEU A 82 11.24 -8.89 -1.18
N ALA A 83 10.75 -9.87 -0.43
CA ALA A 83 10.99 -9.98 1.01
C ALA A 83 12.13 -10.97 1.29
N PHE A 84 13.27 -10.45 1.74
CA PHE A 84 14.48 -11.21 2.09
C PHE A 84 14.56 -11.55 3.58
N GLY A 85 13.79 -10.87 4.43
CA GLY A 85 13.82 -11.01 5.86
C GLY A 85 15.12 -10.47 6.49
N LYS A 86 15.42 -10.94 7.70
CA LYS A 86 16.54 -10.43 8.52
C LYS A 86 17.93 -10.53 7.87
N VAL A 87 18.07 -11.34 6.81
CA VAL A 87 19.35 -11.60 6.13
C VAL A 87 19.70 -10.55 5.08
N TYR A 88 18.77 -9.64 4.77
CA TYR A 88 18.94 -8.62 3.73
C TYR A 88 20.25 -7.83 3.83
N ARG A 89 20.62 -7.41 5.04
CA ARG A 89 21.86 -6.63 5.26
C ARG A 89 23.15 -7.39 4.88
N GLN A 90 23.10 -8.71 4.95
CA GLN A 90 24.25 -9.57 4.60
C GLN A 90 24.33 -9.80 3.09
N ILE A 91 23.18 -9.80 2.41
CA ILE A 91 23.07 -10.11 0.98
C ILE A 91 23.26 -8.87 0.09
N ALA A 92 22.91 -7.69 0.59
CA ALA A 92 22.89 -6.44 -0.20
C ALA A 92 24.23 -6.05 -0.84
N ARG A 93 25.32 -6.73 -0.50
CA ARG A 93 26.68 -6.51 -1.02
C ARG A 93 27.20 -7.65 -1.90
N GLU A 94 26.43 -8.71 -2.04
CA GLU A 94 26.87 -9.91 -2.76
C GLU A 94 26.52 -9.80 -4.25
N ASN A 95 27.49 -10.09 -5.10
CA ASN A 95 27.31 -10.05 -6.55
C ASN A 95 26.94 -11.42 -7.15
N GLU A 96 27.04 -12.49 -6.36
CA GLU A 96 26.70 -13.84 -6.82
C GLU A 96 25.64 -14.48 -5.94
N VAL A 97 24.55 -14.88 -6.57
CA VAL A 97 23.44 -15.59 -5.94
C VAL A 97 23.13 -16.85 -6.75
N HIS A 98 23.22 -18.02 -6.12
CA HIS A 98 22.87 -19.28 -6.74
C HIS A 98 21.43 -19.66 -6.40
N ILE A 99 20.52 -19.58 -7.38
CA ILE A 99 19.14 -20.04 -7.21
C ILE A 99 19.14 -21.58 -7.24
N GLU A 100 18.69 -22.19 -6.14
CA GLU A 100 18.59 -23.65 -6.03
C GLU A 100 17.18 -24.16 -6.39
N ARG A 101 16.15 -23.42 -6.00
CA ARG A 101 14.76 -23.84 -6.16
C ARG A 101 13.81 -22.62 -6.18
N VAL A 102 12.81 -22.70 -7.03
CA VAL A 102 11.66 -21.78 -7.03
C VAL A 102 10.40 -22.59 -6.72
N VAL A 103 9.62 -22.16 -5.74
CA VAL A 103 8.34 -22.75 -5.39
C VAL A 103 7.25 -21.73 -5.68
N PHE A 104 6.41 -22.00 -6.66
CA PHE A 104 5.26 -21.16 -6.97
C PHE A 104 4.09 -21.50 -6.05
N HIS A 105 3.42 -20.48 -5.53
CA HIS A 105 2.29 -20.58 -4.63
C HIS A 105 0.98 -20.12 -5.29
N THR A 106 1.09 -19.25 -6.30
CA THR A 106 -0.06 -18.70 -7.02
C THR A 106 0.16 -18.89 -8.50
N ASP A 107 -0.86 -19.41 -9.19
CA ASP A 107 -0.90 -19.40 -10.65
C ASP A 107 -1.22 -17.97 -11.11
N VAL A 108 -0.22 -17.32 -11.69
CA VAL A 108 -0.35 -15.92 -12.14
C VAL A 108 -1.14 -15.80 -13.43
N MET A 109 -1.30 -16.90 -14.17
CA MET A 109 -2.07 -16.96 -15.42
C MET A 109 -3.54 -17.33 -15.19
N GLU A 110 -3.91 -17.80 -13.99
CA GLU A 110 -5.30 -17.96 -13.62
C GLU A 110 -5.94 -16.56 -13.50
N PRO A 111 -6.93 -16.22 -14.35
CA PRO A 111 -7.58 -14.93 -14.26
C PRO A 111 -8.43 -14.87 -12.99
N VAL A 112 -7.86 -14.34 -11.95
CA VAL A 112 -8.56 -13.97 -10.73
C VAL A 112 -8.63 -12.46 -10.73
N SER A 113 -9.77 -11.90 -11.04
CA SER A 113 -10.12 -10.58 -10.57
C SER A 113 -10.73 -10.77 -9.19
N GLU A 114 -9.98 -10.49 -8.13
CA GLU A 114 -10.67 -10.05 -6.92
C GLU A 114 -11.25 -8.70 -7.35
N PRO A 115 -12.59 -8.59 -7.47
CA PRO A 115 -13.14 -7.26 -7.56
C PRO A 115 -12.52 -6.50 -6.38
N PHE A 116 -12.09 -5.25 -6.58
CA PHE A 116 -12.28 -4.30 -5.50
C PHE A 116 -13.62 -4.69 -4.90
N PRO A 117 -13.76 -4.82 -3.56
CA PRO A 117 -15.05 -5.10 -3.02
C PRO A 117 -16.01 -4.17 -3.76
N SER A 118 -16.53 -4.69 -4.86
CA SER A 118 -17.50 -4.01 -5.69
C SER A 118 -18.74 -4.13 -4.86
N PHE A 119 -18.99 -3.11 -4.05
CA PHE A 119 -20.23 -2.96 -3.34
C PHE A 119 -21.30 -2.67 -4.38
N GLU A 120 -21.71 -3.75 -5.08
CA GLU A 120 -22.96 -3.74 -5.79
C GLU A 120 -24.04 -3.46 -4.75
N GLY A 121 -24.52 -2.25 -4.71
CA GLY A 121 -25.79 -1.91 -4.08
C GLY A 121 -25.80 -0.98 -2.88
N GLY A 122 -24.68 -0.43 -2.36
CA GLY A 122 -24.72 0.44 -1.19
C GLY A 122 -24.21 1.88 -1.38
N GLY A 123 -23.43 2.14 -2.42
CA GLY A 123 -22.67 3.39 -2.54
C GLY A 123 -23.49 4.66 -2.75
N ALA A 124 -24.61 4.59 -3.46
CA ALA A 124 -25.42 5.79 -3.76
C ALA A 124 -26.11 6.35 -2.50
N ASP A 125 -26.61 5.47 -1.63
CA ASP A 125 -27.26 5.88 -0.38
C ASP A 125 -26.24 6.37 0.66
N LEU A 126 -25.02 5.79 0.67
CA LEU A 126 -23.96 6.19 1.59
C LEU A 126 -23.33 7.55 1.22
N LEU A 127 -23.29 7.93 -0.05
CA LEU A 127 -22.81 9.25 -0.48
C LEU A 127 -23.57 10.39 0.20
N GLY A 128 -24.87 10.25 0.39
CA GLY A 128 -25.71 11.22 1.10
C GLY A 128 -25.42 11.33 2.60
N SER A 129 -24.80 10.34 3.19
CA SER A 129 -24.44 10.28 4.61
C SER A 129 -23.03 10.81 4.91
N LEU A 130 -22.21 11.06 3.88
CA LEU A 130 -20.84 11.53 4.06
C LEU A 130 -20.80 12.92 4.71
N PRO A 131 -19.77 13.22 5.49
CA PRO A 131 -19.55 14.55 6.06
C PRO A 131 -19.52 15.64 4.99
N ALA A 132 -19.97 16.84 5.34
CA ALA A 132 -20.10 17.96 4.40
C ALA A 132 -18.79 18.29 3.66
N TRP A 133 -17.65 18.13 4.32
CA TRP A 133 -16.33 18.33 3.71
C TRP A 133 -16.02 17.28 2.62
N CYS A 134 -16.44 16.02 2.81
CA CYS A 134 -16.33 14.98 1.76
C CYS A 134 -17.15 15.36 0.53
N ILE A 135 -18.40 15.80 0.76
CA ILE A 135 -19.30 16.25 -0.33
C ILE A 135 -18.67 17.43 -1.08
N ALA A 136 -18.05 18.36 -0.36
CA ALA A 136 -17.36 19.50 -0.97
C ALA A 136 -16.17 19.07 -1.84
N LEU A 137 -15.35 18.13 -1.38
CA LEU A 137 -14.26 17.53 -2.18
C LEU A 137 -14.81 16.73 -3.36
N GLY A 138 -15.92 16.00 -3.17
CA GLY A 138 -16.59 15.21 -4.21
C GLY A 138 -17.10 16.02 -5.40
N ARG A 139 -17.22 17.35 -5.28
CA ARG A 139 -17.52 18.26 -6.41
C ARG A 139 -16.33 18.46 -7.35
N ARG A 140 -15.10 18.19 -6.89
CA ARG A 140 -13.87 18.40 -7.64
C ARG A 140 -13.22 17.07 -8.06
N TRP A 141 -13.38 16.04 -7.24
CA TRP A 141 -12.82 14.71 -7.47
C TRP A 141 -13.89 13.66 -7.29
N ALA A 142 -14.00 12.70 -8.19
CA ALA A 142 -14.95 11.60 -8.06
C ALA A 142 -14.71 10.83 -6.74
N ILE A 143 -15.78 10.60 -5.97
CA ILE A 143 -15.78 9.70 -4.82
C ILE A 143 -16.35 8.38 -5.29
N GLU A 144 -15.58 7.32 -5.10
CA GLU A 144 -15.90 5.97 -5.54
C GLU A 144 -15.69 4.99 -4.39
N GLN A 145 -16.27 3.80 -4.51
CA GLN A 145 -16.01 2.67 -3.62
C GLN A 145 -16.20 3.00 -2.12
N VAL A 146 -17.30 3.72 -1.79
CA VAL A 146 -17.62 3.99 -0.38
C VAL A 146 -17.98 2.69 0.33
N LEU A 147 -17.21 2.33 1.37
CA LEU A 147 -17.40 1.12 2.15
C LEU A 147 -18.42 1.36 3.28
N PRO A 148 -19.30 0.39 3.61
CA PRO A 148 -20.19 0.53 4.76
C PRO A 148 -19.41 0.63 6.06
N PRO A 149 -19.93 1.33 7.09
CA PRO A 149 -19.25 1.45 8.36
C PRO A 149 -19.17 0.11 9.10
N LEU A 150 -18.15 -0.05 9.93
CA LEU A 150 -18.06 -1.13 10.89
C LEU A 150 -19.19 -1.04 11.93
N SER A 151 -19.48 -2.14 12.60
CA SER A 151 -20.36 -2.11 13.78
C SER A 151 -19.76 -1.19 14.86
N PRO A 152 -20.60 -0.58 15.73
CA PRO A 152 -20.10 0.29 16.81
C PRO A 152 -19.08 -0.41 17.72
N GLU A 153 -19.25 -1.71 17.96
CA GLU A 153 -18.37 -2.52 18.79
C GLU A 153 -16.99 -2.69 18.12
N GLU A 154 -16.96 -3.00 16.83
CA GLU A 154 -15.72 -3.11 16.05
C GLU A 154 -15.02 -1.76 15.93
N GLN A 155 -15.76 -0.66 15.69
CA GLN A 155 -15.18 0.69 15.67
C GLN A 155 -14.50 1.00 17.01
N GLN A 156 -15.17 0.74 18.12
CA GLN A 156 -14.61 0.97 19.45
C GLN A 156 -13.35 0.14 19.68
N HIS A 157 -13.37 -1.14 19.30
CA HIS A 157 -12.21 -2.03 19.43
C HIS A 157 -11.01 -1.52 18.61
N ARG A 158 -11.25 -1.10 17.35
CA ARG A 158 -10.19 -0.56 16.49
C ARG A 158 -9.62 0.75 17.01
N LEU A 159 -10.48 1.67 17.47
CA LEU A 159 -10.06 2.94 18.06
C LEU A 159 -9.20 2.77 19.31
N GLN A 160 -9.47 1.76 20.13
CA GLN A 160 -8.65 1.46 21.32
C GLN A 160 -7.24 0.95 20.97
N ALA A 161 -7.05 0.39 19.78
CA ALA A 161 -5.76 -0.09 19.31
C ALA A 161 -4.87 1.02 18.73
N ILE A 162 -5.42 2.21 18.49
CA ILE A 162 -4.69 3.35 17.93
C ILE A 162 -4.23 4.24 19.07
N GLU A 163 -2.91 4.27 19.29
CA GLU A 163 -2.28 5.07 20.38
C GLU A 163 -2.04 6.53 19.97
N ALA A 164 -3.06 7.15 19.36
CA ALA A 164 -3.03 8.54 18.94
C ALA A 164 -4.43 9.15 18.93
N SER A 165 -4.53 10.47 19.11
CA SER A 165 -5.79 11.20 18.87
C SER A 165 -6.02 11.33 17.37
N LEU A 166 -7.09 10.74 16.88
CA LEU A 166 -7.51 10.91 15.49
C LEU A 166 -8.22 12.26 15.28
N PRO A 167 -8.11 12.88 14.09
CA PRO A 167 -8.80 14.12 13.76
C PRO A 167 -10.33 13.95 13.89
N ALA A 168 -11.00 14.96 14.42
CA ALA A 168 -12.46 14.89 14.65
C ALA A 168 -13.26 14.69 13.36
N ASP A 169 -12.82 15.27 12.27
CA ASP A 169 -13.45 15.14 10.94
C ASP A 169 -13.23 13.73 10.34
N TYR A 170 -12.08 13.10 10.58
CA TYR A 170 -11.86 11.69 10.25
C TYR A 170 -12.71 10.76 11.12
N LEU A 171 -12.82 11.03 12.42
CA LEU A 171 -13.70 10.26 13.31
C LEU A 171 -15.18 10.35 12.89
N ASN A 172 -15.61 11.52 12.40
CA ASN A 172 -16.97 11.68 11.86
C ASN A 172 -17.16 10.89 10.56
N LEU A 173 -16.11 10.77 9.75
CA LEU A 173 -16.12 9.97 8.53
C LEU A 173 -16.29 8.47 8.84
N VAL A 174 -15.45 7.90 9.69
CA VAL A 174 -15.44 6.45 9.95
C VAL A 174 -16.67 5.94 10.69
N ARG A 175 -17.49 6.85 11.24
CA ARG A 175 -18.82 6.53 11.78
C ARG A 175 -19.85 6.23 10.69
N VAL A 176 -19.64 6.75 9.49
CA VAL A 176 -20.60 6.62 8.38
C VAL A 176 -20.09 5.79 7.23
N CYS A 177 -18.78 5.59 7.11
CA CYS A 177 -18.18 4.70 6.10
C CYS A 177 -16.82 4.17 6.55
N GLU A 178 -16.43 3.01 6.03
CA GLU A 178 -15.13 2.35 6.27
C GLU A 178 -14.13 2.69 5.16
N GLY A 179 -14.09 3.97 4.79
CA GLY A 179 -13.21 4.49 3.77
C GLY A 179 -13.85 4.58 2.38
N PHE A 180 -13.11 5.18 1.46
CA PHE A 180 -13.53 5.39 0.07
C PHE A 180 -12.32 5.75 -0.82
N GLN A 181 -12.52 5.65 -2.12
CA GLN A 181 -11.59 6.20 -3.08
C GLN A 181 -12.04 7.61 -3.50
N ILE A 182 -11.11 8.56 -3.60
CA ILE A 182 -11.36 9.90 -4.13
C ILE A 182 -10.25 10.29 -5.12
N GLY A 183 -10.61 10.40 -6.39
CA GLY A 183 -9.61 10.51 -7.45
C GLY A 183 -8.68 9.29 -7.43
N ASP A 184 -7.39 9.52 -7.26
CA ASP A 184 -6.34 8.50 -7.13
C ASP A 184 -5.89 8.24 -5.68
N ALA A 185 -6.55 8.88 -4.70
CA ALA A 185 -6.28 8.65 -3.28
C ALA A 185 -7.27 7.63 -2.69
N VAL A 186 -6.77 6.82 -1.76
CA VAL A 186 -7.56 5.88 -0.96
C VAL A 186 -7.62 6.39 0.47
N VAL A 187 -8.81 6.73 0.94
CA VAL A 187 -9.07 7.04 2.35
C VAL A 187 -9.37 5.73 3.06
N LEU A 188 -8.54 5.39 4.02
CA LEU A 188 -8.61 4.13 4.75
C LEU A 188 -9.68 4.22 5.85
N GLY A 189 -10.42 3.14 6.07
CA GLY A 189 -11.25 2.96 7.23
C GLY A 189 -10.47 2.45 8.44
N LEU A 190 -11.14 2.33 9.58
CA LEU A 190 -10.49 1.87 10.82
C LEU A 190 -9.92 0.45 10.73
N SER A 191 -10.50 -0.40 9.90
CA SER A 191 -10.00 -1.77 9.68
C SER A 191 -8.67 -1.81 8.94
N GLU A 192 -8.37 -0.77 8.15
CA GLU A 192 -7.21 -0.68 7.28
C GLU A 192 -6.13 0.29 7.80
N VAL A 193 -6.44 1.05 8.86
CA VAL A 193 -5.44 1.89 9.53
C VAL A 193 -4.29 1.01 10.00
N ARG A 194 -3.09 1.34 9.57
CA ARG A 194 -1.87 0.62 9.93
C ARG A 194 -0.80 1.54 10.44
N GLU A 195 0.01 1.01 11.31
CA GLU A 195 1.19 1.69 11.84
C GLU A 195 2.36 1.59 10.85
N VAL A 196 3.04 2.71 10.63
CA VAL A 196 4.26 2.80 9.83
C VAL A 196 5.33 3.52 10.63
N TRP A 197 6.52 2.96 10.63
CA TRP A 197 7.69 3.53 11.31
C TRP A 197 8.58 4.30 10.35
N LEU A 198 8.76 5.58 10.63
CA LEU A 198 9.73 6.45 9.97
C LEU A 198 10.84 6.83 10.95
N SER A 199 11.91 7.46 10.47
CA SER A 199 12.98 7.97 11.35
C SER A 199 12.49 8.99 12.38
N SER A 200 11.40 9.70 12.08
CA SER A 200 10.75 10.68 12.95
C SER A 200 9.77 10.06 13.97
N GLY A 201 9.49 8.77 13.91
CA GLY A 201 8.60 8.06 14.84
C GLY A 201 7.56 7.17 14.14
N ALA A 202 6.63 6.62 14.92
CA ALA A 202 5.53 5.82 14.43
C ALA A 202 4.34 6.70 14.00
N TYR A 203 3.65 6.29 12.92
CA TYR A 203 2.49 6.97 12.39
C TYR A 203 1.40 5.97 12.02
N TYR A 204 0.16 6.30 12.33
CA TYR A 204 -1.03 5.59 11.86
C TYR A 204 -1.52 6.20 10.55
N ILE A 205 -1.49 5.43 9.48
CA ILE A 205 -1.82 5.89 8.14
C ILE A 205 -3.33 5.89 7.95
N LEU A 206 -3.86 7.03 7.49
CA LEU A 206 -5.29 7.28 7.26
C LEU A 206 -5.64 7.38 5.77
N THR A 207 -4.65 7.67 4.92
CA THR A 207 -4.86 7.85 3.47
C THR A 207 -3.58 7.54 2.73
N GLU A 208 -3.74 7.02 1.51
CA GLU A 208 -2.66 6.74 0.59
C GLU A 208 -2.91 7.35 -0.78
N ARG A 209 -1.87 7.90 -1.38
CA ARG A 209 -1.86 8.36 -2.76
C ARG A 209 -0.46 8.28 -3.34
N GLY A 210 -0.25 7.38 -4.29
CA GLY A 210 1.08 7.22 -4.86
C GLY A 210 2.11 6.83 -3.81
N GLY A 211 3.16 7.62 -3.68
CA GLY A 211 4.16 7.48 -2.62
C GLY A 211 3.90 8.36 -1.39
N GLY A 212 2.77 9.08 -1.35
CA GLY A 212 2.39 9.97 -0.26
C GLY A 212 1.33 9.37 0.65
N PHE A 213 1.39 9.72 1.94
CA PHE A 213 0.48 9.23 2.98
C PHE A 213 0.00 10.39 3.84
N LEU A 214 -1.23 10.29 4.35
CA LEU A 214 -1.66 11.10 5.48
C LEU A 214 -1.74 10.20 6.70
N GLY A 215 -1.17 10.66 7.80
CA GLY A 215 -1.18 9.90 9.04
C GLY A 215 -1.18 10.78 10.28
N VAL A 216 -1.48 10.18 11.42
CA VAL A 216 -1.33 10.78 12.74
C VAL A 216 -0.15 10.14 13.46
N ARG A 217 0.61 10.92 14.20
CA ARG A 217 1.77 10.42 14.93
C ARG A 217 1.32 9.68 16.20
N GLU A 218 1.99 8.59 16.54
CA GLU A 218 1.83 7.92 17.82
C GLU A 218 2.02 8.91 18.99
N GLY A 219 1.16 8.86 20.00
CA GLY A 219 1.16 9.78 21.12
C GLY A 219 0.66 11.20 20.80
N GLU A 220 0.22 11.49 19.57
CA GLU A 220 -0.37 12.78 19.20
C GLU A 220 -1.66 13.02 20.01
N GLN A 221 -1.77 14.18 20.63
CA GLN A 221 -2.90 14.53 21.51
C GLN A 221 -3.89 15.51 20.86
N GLU A 222 -3.44 16.25 19.84
CA GLU A 222 -4.21 17.32 19.20
C GLU A 222 -4.89 16.89 17.89
N GLY A 223 -4.70 15.62 17.48
CA GLY A 223 -5.28 15.09 16.24
C GLY A 223 -4.69 15.74 14.98
N ARG A 224 -3.44 16.18 15.03
CA ARG A 224 -2.74 16.74 13.86
C ARG A 224 -2.51 15.68 12.82
N VAL A 225 -2.68 16.04 11.55
CA VAL A 225 -2.42 15.18 10.40
C VAL A 225 -1.09 15.56 9.76
N TYR A 226 -0.28 14.58 9.51
CA TYR A 226 1.02 14.71 8.88
C TYR A 226 0.96 14.19 7.44
N TYR A 227 1.48 14.98 6.51
CA TYR A 227 1.76 14.49 5.17
C TYR A 227 3.16 13.87 5.17
N LEU A 228 3.20 12.60 4.87
CA LEU A 228 4.38 11.75 4.82
C LEU A 228 4.63 11.34 3.38
N HIS A 229 5.89 11.19 3.01
CA HIS A 229 6.27 10.69 1.70
C HIS A 229 7.41 9.70 1.87
N HIS A 230 7.33 8.56 1.18
CA HIS A 230 8.28 7.47 1.35
C HIS A 230 9.75 7.84 1.06
N GLU A 231 9.99 8.91 0.30
CA GLU A 231 11.34 9.38 -0.02
C GLU A 231 11.94 10.29 1.07
N TYR A 232 11.11 10.81 1.98
CA TYR A 232 11.56 11.77 2.98
C TYR A 232 11.47 11.19 4.39
N PRO A 233 12.54 11.32 5.21
CA PRO A 233 12.57 10.79 6.55
C PRO A 233 11.67 11.56 7.54
N GLU A 234 11.32 12.79 7.20
CA GLU A 234 10.54 13.71 8.03
C GLU A 234 9.22 14.06 7.36
N PRO A 235 8.17 14.41 8.14
CA PRO A 235 6.93 14.90 7.59
C PRO A 235 7.13 16.11 6.68
N CYS A 236 6.51 16.08 5.50
CA CYS A 236 6.59 17.14 4.52
C CYS A 236 5.69 18.34 4.85
N ALA A 237 4.59 18.10 5.57
CA ALA A 237 3.64 19.11 6.02
C ALA A 237 2.82 18.61 7.22
N THR A 238 2.19 19.55 7.94
CA THR A 238 1.31 19.27 9.09
C THR A 238 0.03 20.11 8.96
N PHE A 239 -1.12 19.51 9.28
CA PHE A 239 -2.44 20.10 9.14
C PHE A 239 -3.24 19.95 10.44
N GLY A 240 -4.16 20.89 10.67
CA GLY A 240 -5.07 20.86 11.82
C GLY A 240 -6.28 19.95 11.63
N THR A 241 -6.64 19.64 10.37
CA THR A 241 -7.78 18.79 10.05
C THR A 241 -7.43 17.77 8.97
N PHE A 242 -8.17 16.67 8.95
CA PHE A 242 -8.02 15.64 7.92
C PHE A 242 -8.47 16.14 6.53
N ALA A 243 -9.53 16.93 6.50
CA ALA A 243 -10.06 17.52 5.26
C ALA A 243 -9.03 18.41 4.56
N GLU A 244 -8.35 19.32 5.30
CA GLU A 244 -7.26 20.15 4.75
C GLU A 244 -6.10 19.31 4.23
N ALA A 245 -5.70 18.30 4.98
CA ALA A 245 -4.63 17.40 4.60
C ALA A 245 -4.98 16.63 3.30
N LEU A 246 -6.21 16.11 3.21
CA LEU A 246 -6.69 15.37 2.03
C LEU A 246 -6.78 16.29 0.81
N GLU A 247 -7.31 17.51 0.94
CA GLU A 247 -7.33 18.48 -0.15
C GLU A 247 -5.91 18.81 -0.63
N HIS A 248 -4.97 19.00 0.30
CA HIS A 248 -3.56 19.22 -0.02
C HIS A 248 -2.97 18.03 -0.79
N LEU A 249 -3.22 16.80 -0.34
CA LEU A 249 -2.76 15.58 -1.02
C LEU A 249 -3.32 15.50 -2.45
N LEU A 250 -4.62 15.76 -2.64
CA LEU A 250 -5.31 15.69 -3.94
C LEU A 250 -4.87 16.79 -4.93
N THR A 251 -4.47 17.96 -4.43
CA THR A 251 -4.05 19.09 -5.28
C THR A 251 -2.58 19.03 -5.69
N ARG A 252 -1.76 18.24 -5.02
CA ARG A 252 -0.36 18.09 -5.40
C ARG A 252 -0.25 17.39 -6.75
N PRO A 253 0.55 17.92 -7.67
CA PRO A 253 0.99 17.13 -8.81
C PRO A 253 1.74 15.92 -8.25
N GLU A 254 1.52 14.76 -8.85
CA GLU A 254 2.36 13.59 -8.57
C GLU A 254 3.81 14.04 -8.76
N LEU A 255 4.64 13.82 -7.72
CA LEU A 255 6.07 14.01 -7.89
C LEU A 255 6.54 13.00 -8.94
N PRO A 256 7.30 13.43 -9.92
CA PRO A 256 7.72 12.60 -11.05
C PRO A 256 8.55 11.40 -10.62
#